data_a1d3c6bc5e230188c78d8cfa6d568b9d
#
_entry.id   a1d3c6bc5e230188c78d8cfa6d568b9d
#
_cell.length_a   1.000
_cell.length_b   1.000
_cell.length_c   1.000
_cell.angle_alpha   90.00
_cell.angle_beta   90.00
_cell.angle_gamma   90.00
#
_symmetry.space_group_name_H-M   'P 1'
#
loop_
_entity.id
_entity.type
_entity.pdbx_description
1 polymer ?
#
loop_
_entity_poly.entity_id
_entity_poly.type
_entity_poly.pdbx_seq_one_letter_code
_entity_poly.pdbx_strand_id
1 'polypeptide(L)'
;MADKARLTDALLVAADCRPRLVSHAAGKPFHFHYAPVETGLAARVRALTAAGLGHVVDGGAGARLRACDRPGCGVAFIDTSRNGRRRFCCVRCANQVNVANHRRRGRVAR
;
A
#
# COMPACT_ATOMS: atom_id res chain seq x y z
N MET A 1 0.76 -5.05 14.11
CA MET A 1 1.89 -5.39 13.19
C MET A 1 1.84 -6.83 12.73
N ALA A 2 1.69 -7.82 13.62
CA ALA A 2 1.63 -9.25 13.25
C ALA A 2 0.59 -9.58 12.17
N ASP A 3 -0.61 -9.00 12.23
CA ASP A 3 -1.65 -9.25 11.22
C ASP A 3 -1.29 -8.72 9.83
N LYS A 4 -0.62 -7.56 9.75
CA LYS A 4 -0.15 -7.01 8.48
C LYS A 4 0.93 -7.89 7.85
N ALA A 5 1.87 -8.38 8.65
CA ALA A 5 2.91 -9.29 8.19
C ALA A 5 2.29 -10.59 7.67
N ARG A 6 1.36 -11.19 8.41
CA ARG A 6 0.66 -12.42 8.01
C ARG A 6 -0.14 -12.26 6.70
N LEU A 7 -0.86 -11.14 6.55
CA LEU A 7 -1.59 -10.85 5.32
C LEU A 7 -0.65 -10.61 4.15
N THR A 8 0.48 -9.91 4.36
CA THR A 8 1.48 -9.68 3.32
C THR A 8 2.13 -10.98 2.90
N ASP A 9 2.47 -11.87 3.83
CA ASP A 9 3.00 -13.20 3.53
C ASP A 9 2.02 -14.03 2.69
N ALA A 10 0.74 -14.05 3.07
CA ALA A 10 -0.30 -14.71 2.29
C ALA A 10 -0.42 -14.15 0.86
N LEU A 11 -0.26 -12.84 0.67
CA LEU A 11 -0.25 -12.21 -0.64
C LEU A 11 0.99 -12.59 -1.46
N LEU A 12 2.18 -12.68 -0.84
CA LEU A 12 3.41 -13.11 -1.49
C LEU A 12 3.29 -14.55 -2.01
N VAL A 13 2.73 -15.44 -1.18
CA VAL A 13 2.46 -16.83 -1.56
C VAL A 13 1.43 -16.92 -2.69
N ALA A 14 0.30 -16.23 -2.56
CA ALA A 14 -0.77 -16.25 -3.57
C ALA A 14 -0.34 -15.62 -4.91
N ALA A 15 0.61 -14.70 -4.88
CA ALA A 15 1.18 -14.08 -6.08
C ALA A 15 2.32 -14.90 -6.71
N ASP A 16 2.69 -16.04 -6.13
CA ASP A 16 3.85 -16.84 -6.53
C ASP A 16 5.12 -15.96 -6.67
N CYS A 17 5.33 -15.12 -5.65
CA CYS A 17 6.42 -14.15 -5.65
C CYS A 17 7.76 -14.88 -5.50
N ARG A 18 8.58 -14.85 -6.56
CA ARG A 18 9.89 -15.54 -6.62
C ARG A 18 10.99 -14.52 -6.92
N PRO A 19 11.58 -13.86 -5.92
CA PRO A 19 12.61 -12.87 -6.14
C PRO A 19 13.86 -13.49 -6.76
N ARG A 20 14.34 -12.87 -7.85
CA ARG A 20 15.59 -13.22 -8.52
C ARG A 20 16.42 -11.96 -8.77
N LEU A 21 17.71 -12.02 -8.54
CA LEU A 21 18.62 -10.93 -8.84
C LEU A 21 19.07 -11.05 -10.30
N VAL A 22 18.79 -10.02 -11.10
CA VAL A 22 18.99 -10.02 -12.56
C VAL A 22 19.74 -8.76 -12.98
N SER A 23 20.62 -8.92 -14.00
CA SER A 23 21.16 -7.81 -14.78
C SER A 23 20.87 -8.06 -16.25
N HIS A 24 20.38 -7.05 -16.97
CA HIS A 24 20.02 -7.19 -18.38
C HIS A 24 21.18 -7.00 -19.37
N ALA A 25 22.33 -6.54 -18.91
CA ALA A 25 23.54 -6.41 -19.74
C ALA A 25 24.79 -6.38 -18.86
N ALA A 26 25.92 -6.73 -19.45
CA ALA A 26 27.21 -6.60 -18.79
C ALA A 26 27.45 -5.15 -18.33
N GLY A 27 27.88 -4.98 -17.08
CA GLY A 27 28.13 -3.67 -16.46
C GLY A 27 26.88 -2.88 -16.03
N LYS A 28 25.67 -3.43 -16.19
CA LYS A 28 24.46 -2.82 -15.63
C LYS A 28 24.22 -3.28 -14.18
N PRO A 29 23.62 -2.44 -13.32
CA PRO A 29 23.35 -2.81 -11.95
C PRO A 29 22.36 -3.98 -11.87
N PHE A 30 22.55 -4.82 -10.85
CA PHE A 30 21.59 -5.86 -10.50
C PHE A 30 20.34 -5.26 -9.88
N HIS A 31 19.19 -5.88 -10.16
CA HIS A 31 17.92 -5.53 -9.55
C HIS A 31 17.03 -6.77 -9.42
N PHE A 32 16.04 -6.69 -8.54
CA PHE A 32 15.14 -7.80 -8.30
C PHE A 32 14.03 -7.90 -9.35
N HIS A 33 13.85 -9.10 -9.89
CA HIS A 33 12.62 -9.54 -10.54
C HIS A 33 11.84 -10.41 -9.57
N TYR A 34 10.55 -10.16 -9.42
CA TYR A 34 9.68 -10.86 -8.47
C TYR A 34 8.77 -11.89 -9.12
N ALA A 35 8.72 -11.93 -10.44
CA ALA A 35 8.01 -12.93 -11.23
C ALA A 35 8.88 -13.37 -12.41
N PRO A 36 8.71 -14.62 -12.92
CA PRO A 36 9.35 -15.07 -14.15
C PRO A 36 9.02 -14.17 -15.35
N VAL A 37 9.94 -14.08 -16.31
CA VAL A 37 9.79 -13.19 -17.49
C VAL A 37 8.58 -13.60 -18.36
N GLU A 38 8.31 -14.91 -18.42
CA GLU A 38 7.23 -15.51 -19.21
C GLU A 38 5.84 -15.32 -18.54
N THR A 39 5.81 -14.78 -17.34
CA THR A 39 4.57 -14.59 -16.60
C THR A 39 3.73 -13.47 -17.21
N GLY A 40 2.44 -13.69 -17.39
CA GLY A 40 1.51 -12.70 -17.91
C GLY A 40 1.43 -11.43 -17.04
N LEU A 41 1.01 -10.30 -17.63
CA LEU A 41 1.00 -8.98 -17.00
C LEU A 41 0.31 -8.98 -15.62
N ALA A 42 -0.87 -9.59 -15.52
CA ALA A 42 -1.63 -9.61 -14.26
C ALA A 42 -0.87 -10.30 -13.11
N ALA A 43 -0.19 -11.41 -13.39
CA ALA A 43 0.61 -12.13 -12.40
C ALA A 43 1.86 -11.31 -12.01
N ARG A 44 2.50 -10.63 -12.96
CA ARG A 44 3.62 -9.73 -12.69
C ARG A 44 3.22 -8.56 -11.80
N VAL A 45 2.08 -7.93 -12.07
CA VAL A 45 1.54 -6.85 -11.23
C VAL A 45 1.26 -7.35 -9.82
N ARG A 46 0.64 -8.52 -9.67
CA ARG A 46 0.40 -9.12 -8.34
C ARG A 46 1.70 -9.35 -7.58
N ALA A 47 2.70 -9.96 -8.21
CA ALA A 47 3.98 -10.24 -7.57
C ALA A 47 4.73 -8.96 -7.16
N LEU A 48 4.76 -7.94 -8.03
CA LEU A 48 5.37 -6.64 -7.71
C LEU A 48 4.64 -5.92 -6.58
N THR A 49 3.32 -5.95 -6.57
CA THR A 49 2.51 -5.32 -5.51
C THR A 49 2.75 -6.02 -4.17
N ALA A 50 2.72 -7.35 -4.15
CA ALA A 50 2.97 -8.14 -2.94
C ALA A 50 4.40 -7.90 -2.41
N ALA A 51 5.40 -7.90 -3.29
CA ALA A 51 6.79 -7.59 -2.92
C ALA A 51 6.94 -6.17 -2.35
N GLY A 52 6.32 -5.17 -2.99
CA GLY A 52 6.33 -3.79 -2.51
C GLY A 52 5.71 -3.66 -1.11
N LEU A 53 4.60 -4.35 -0.83
CA LEU A 53 4.01 -4.41 0.51
C LEU A 53 4.96 -5.10 1.51
N GLY A 54 5.63 -6.18 1.09
CA GLY A 54 6.65 -6.87 1.88
C GLY A 54 7.76 -5.91 2.33
N HIS A 55 8.31 -5.13 1.40
CA HIS A 55 9.34 -4.14 1.72
C HIS A 55 8.85 -3.03 2.68
N VAL A 56 7.59 -2.60 2.57
CA VAL A 56 7.01 -1.63 3.50
C VAL A 56 6.91 -2.20 4.91
N VAL A 57 6.52 -3.46 5.03
CA VAL A 57 6.36 -4.13 6.34
C VAL A 57 7.72 -4.45 6.96
N ASP A 58 8.65 -5.03 6.18
CA ASP A 58 10.01 -5.40 6.60
C ASP A 58 10.84 -4.17 6.98
N GLY A 59 10.78 -3.11 6.18
CA GLY A 59 11.49 -1.85 6.41
C GLY A 59 11.01 -1.03 7.61
N GLY A 60 10.13 -1.58 8.47
CA GLY A 60 9.61 -0.90 9.66
C GLY A 60 8.53 0.16 9.36
N ALA A 61 8.19 0.37 8.09
CA ALA A 61 7.15 1.32 7.68
C ALA A 61 5.73 0.73 7.68
N GLY A 62 5.54 -0.47 8.24
CA GLY A 62 4.23 -1.14 8.31
C GLY A 62 3.16 -0.33 9.06
N ALA A 63 3.55 0.58 9.97
CA ALA A 63 2.63 1.53 10.61
C ALA A 63 2.04 2.54 9.60
N ARG A 64 2.70 2.78 8.46
CA ARG A 64 2.25 3.66 7.39
C ARG A 64 1.23 3.00 6.45
N LEU A 65 1.11 1.68 6.48
CA LEU A 65 0.03 0.96 5.80
C LEU A 65 -1.25 1.11 6.61
N ARG A 66 -2.22 1.86 6.11
CA ARG A 66 -3.42 2.30 6.81
C ARG A 66 -4.68 2.08 5.98
N ALA A 67 -5.80 1.95 6.66
CA ALA A 67 -7.11 2.06 6.03
C ALA A 67 -7.60 3.51 6.06
N CYS A 68 -8.38 3.91 5.06
CA CYS A 68 -8.98 5.24 5.00
C CYS A 68 -10.01 5.43 6.10
N ASP A 69 -9.89 6.52 6.87
CA ASP A 69 -10.82 6.85 7.96
C ASP A 69 -12.18 7.37 7.49
N ARG A 70 -12.40 7.53 6.18
CA ARG A 70 -13.73 7.93 5.67
C ARG A 70 -14.71 6.76 5.83
N PRO A 71 -15.85 6.94 6.50
CA PRO A 71 -16.88 5.92 6.60
C PRO A 71 -17.27 5.37 5.22
N GLY A 72 -17.28 4.05 5.08
CA GLY A 72 -17.63 3.34 3.84
C GLY A 72 -16.59 3.39 2.72
N CYS A 73 -15.35 3.86 2.97
CA CYS A 73 -14.31 3.88 1.93
C CYS A 73 -13.61 2.53 1.74
N GLY A 74 -13.18 1.88 2.79
CA GLY A 74 -12.49 0.57 2.75
C GLY A 74 -11.12 0.52 2.03
N VAL A 75 -10.63 1.65 1.47
CA VAL A 75 -9.37 1.68 0.72
C VAL A 75 -8.18 1.65 1.66
N ALA A 76 -7.29 0.68 1.49
CA ALA A 76 -5.97 0.68 2.11
C ALA A 76 -4.99 1.57 1.32
N PHE A 77 -4.09 2.27 2.02
CA PHE A 77 -3.08 3.12 1.40
C PHE A 77 -1.81 3.17 2.24
N ILE A 78 -0.70 3.53 1.60
CA ILE A 78 0.56 3.80 2.28
C ILE A 78 0.66 5.30 2.53
N ASP A 79 0.85 5.68 3.80
CA ASP A 79 1.07 7.06 4.19
C ASP A 79 2.49 7.52 3.84
N THR A 80 2.62 8.22 2.72
CA THR A 80 3.88 8.81 2.24
C THR A 80 4.11 10.23 2.75
N SER A 81 3.25 10.75 3.64
CA SER A 81 3.42 12.09 4.19
C SER A 81 4.63 12.17 5.13
N ARG A 82 5.23 13.35 5.24
CA ARG A 82 6.42 13.58 6.07
C ARG A 82 6.22 13.11 7.51
N ASN A 83 5.08 13.43 8.11
CA ASN A 83 4.79 13.18 9.53
C ASN A 83 4.03 11.86 9.78
N GLY A 84 3.68 11.07 8.75
CA GLY A 84 2.97 9.81 8.90
C GLY A 84 1.57 9.92 9.52
N ARG A 85 0.89 11.06 9.35
CA ARG A 85 -0.42 11.34 9.98
C ARG A 85 -1.59 11.40 9.01
N ARG A 86 -1.39 10.98 7.76
CA ARG A 86 -2.45 10.98 6.76
C ARG A 86 -3.54 9.99 7.16
N ARG A 87 -4.77 10.47 7.24
CA ARG A 87 -5.95 9.70 7.66
C ARG A 87 -6.79 9.19 6.50
N PHE A 88 -6.70 9.81 5.34
CA PHE A 88 -7.55 9.55 4.19
C PHE A 88 -6.72 9.16 2.97
N CYS A 89 -7.23 8.21 2.19
CA CYS A 89 -6.53 7.71 1.01
C CYS A 89 -6.33 8.77 -0.08
N CYS A 90 -7.23 9.77 -0.15
CA CYS A 90 -7.14 10.86 -1.12
C CYS A 90 -7.80 12.14 -0.57
N VAL A 91 -7.55 13.27 -1.25
CA VAL A 91 -8.11 14.58 -0.91
C VAL A 91 -9.65 14.58 -0.94
N ARG A 92 -10.25 13.86 -1.88
CA ARG A 92 -11.72 13.73 -1.97
C ARG A 92 -12.32 13.13 -0.69
N CYS A 93 -11.72 12.09 -0.14
CA CYS A 93 -12.18 11.48 1.11
C CYS A 93 -12.02 12.44 2.30
N ALA A 94 -10.90 13.17 2.37
CA ALA A 94 -10.67 14.19 3.40
C ALA A 94 -11.73 15.29 3.34
N ASN A 95 -11.99 15.83 2.15
CA ASN A 95 -12.97 16.91 1.95
C ASN A 95 -14.38 16.50 2.34
N GLN A 96 -14.82 15.28 1.96
CA GLN A 96 -16.15 14.78 2.32
C GLN A 96 -16.34 14.73 3.84
N VAL A 97 -15.36 14.24 4.59
CA VAL A 97 -15.44 14.16 6.05
C VAL A 97 -15.39 15.57 6.68
N ASN A 98 -14.53 16.45 6.19
CA ASN A 98 -14.39 17.81 6.70
C ASN A 98 -15.68 18.61 6.50
N VAL A 99 -16.31 18.53 5.33
CA VAL A 99 -17.59 19.20 5.04
C VAL A 99 -18.70 18.65 5.93
N ALA A 100 -18.80 17.33 6.10
CA ALA A 100 -19.79 16.71 6.98
C ALA A 100 -19.62 17.18 8.44
N ASN A 101 -18.39 17.23 8.93
CA ASN A 101 -18.08 17.69 10.28
C ASN A 101 -18.39 19.18 10.47
N HIS A 102 -18.11 20.02 9.48
CA HIS A 102 -18.44 21.44 9.52
C HIS A 102 -19.95 21.66 9.61
N ARG A 103 -20.73 20.99 8.76
CA ARG A 103 -22.21 21.06 8.78
C ARG A 103 -22.80 20.61 10.12
N ARG A 104 -22.24 19.56 10.72
CA ARG A 104 -22.68 19.06 12.02
C ARG A 104 -22.44 20.08 13.13
N ARG A 105 -21.25 20.73 13.16
CA ARG A 105 -20.95 21.77 14.15
C ARG A 105 -21.88 23.00 14.01
N GLY A 106 -22.18 23.43 12.79
CA GLY A 106 -23.08 24.54 12.56
C GLY A 106 -24.54 24.29 12.94
N ARG A 107 -24.96 23.00 13.05
CA ARG A 107 -26.31 22.64 13.56
C ARG A 107 -26.39 22.60 15.07
N VAL A 108 -25.30 22.31 15.77
CA VAL A 108 -25.24 22.26 17.25
C VAL A 108 -25.15 23.68 17.85
N ALA A 109 -24.66 24.65 17.07
CA ALA A 109 -24.51 26.05 17.51
C ALA A 109 -25.75 26.94 17.27
N ARG A 110 -26.87 26.36 16.84
CA ARG A 110 -28.18 26.99 16.70
C ARG A 110 -29.19 26.39 17.67
#